data_348aa398a134b3f616ea734e2203b2f4
#
_entry.id   348aa398a134b3f616ea734e2203b2f4
#
_cell.length_a   1.000
_cell.length_b   1.000
_cell.length_c   1.000
_cell.angle_alpha   90.00
_cell.angle_beta   90.00
_cell.angle_gamma   90.00
#
_symmetry.space_group_name_H-M   'P 1'
#
loop_
_entity.id
_entity.type
_entity.pdbx_description
1 polymer ?
#
loop_
_entity_poly.entity_id
_entity_poly.type
_entity_poly.pdbx_seq_one_letter_code
_entity_poly.pdbx_strand_id
1 'polypeptide(L)'
;NIAIFQGGYGDAYWNQMVELFEESHEGVKVNMTISPTIGDIIRPQIVAGNAPDFICLNDGGEDGVILSLIKDHALLNLDDVFDGENYAGTGTLRDDITDGILSSTKCAPYGDDEIYLAPFNSGPQGLIYNKTFFDENNLEVPKTWDEFFALGDKVKDIDGRALFTYQGIYPGYMEEMLWPAIANECGEEALTKIANYEEGSFNNEGVLKALSHIKEIADKGYLLEGTVGMNHTESQTEMMLGKAAFITNGTWMENEMQDAPREDGFEFAMAPIPTENADDVHYVFDSCEQFSIPAAAKNPELAKEFLRFLYSDESVSAFAEASGALYATKSAREVAKDKLSTAIYNMYGIYEEANASSLIMSFAAVPADCKVNPKDEIFNPITSVMNDEMT
;
A
#
# COMPACT_ATOMS: atom_id res chain seq x y z
N ASN A 1 -5.46 -6.86 27.28
CA ASN A 1 -5.18 -7.98 26.37
C ASN A 1 -5.10 -7.46 24.94
N ILE A 2 -4.03 -7.79 24.22
CA ILE A 2 -3.87 -7.38 22.83
C ILE A 2 -3.70 -8.61 21.93
N ALA A 3 -4.18 -8.52 20.71
CA ALA A 3 -4.14 -9.58 19.70
C ALA A 3 -3.47 -9.07 18.44
N ILE A 4 -2.39 -9.71 18.02
CA ILE A 4 -1.50 -9.24 16.97
C ILE A 4 -1.32 -10.33 15.92
N PHE A 5 -1.49 -9.94 14.64
CA PHE A 5 -1.13 -10.80 13.52
C PHE A 5 0.39 -10.92 13.40
N GLN A 6 0.87 -12.14 13.29
CA GLN A 6 2.29 -12.45 13.05
C GLN A 6 2.50 -12.62 11.55
N GLY A 7 2.82 -11.53 10.87
CA GLY A 7 3.17 -11.53 9.45
C GLY A 7 4.67 -11.38 9.20
N GLY A 8 5.03 -10.83 8.04
CA GLY A 8 6.41 -10.62 7.61
C GLY A 8 7.24 -9.70 8.50
N TYR A 9 6.61 -8.90 9.34
CA TYR A 9 7.28 -8.00 10.28
C TYR A 9 7.77 -8.69 11.57
N GLY A 10 7.42 -9.96 11.78
CA GLY A 10 7.85 -10.73 12.95
C GLY A 10 7.21 -10.29 14.27
N ASP A 11 7.84 -10.64 15.38
CA ASP A 11 7.35 -10.36 16.73
C ASP A 11 8.27 -9.47 17.57
N ALA A 12 9.50 -9.22 17.11
CA ALA A 12 10.52 -8.48 17.86
C ALA A 12 10.04 -7.06 18.19
N TYR A 13 9.49 -6.36 17.22
CA TYR A 13 8.91 -5.02 17.38
C TYR A 13 7.81 -5.01 18.45
N TRP A 14 6.86 -5.93 18.38
CA TRP A 14 5.74 -5.99 19.31
C TRP A 14 6.17 -6.29 20.77
N ASN A 15 7.13 -7.18 20.94
CA ASN A 15 7.70 -7.47 22.26
C ASN A 15 8.35 -6.23 22.87
N GLN A 16 9.10 -5.45 22.07
CA GLN A 16 9.72 -4.21 22.51
C GLN A 16 8.67 -3.16 22.88
N MET A 17 7.62 -2.97 22.06
CA MET A 17 6.56 -2.00 22.35
C MET A 17 5.79 -2.32 23.63
N VAL A 18 5.52 -3.60 23.88
CA VAL A 18 4.88 -4.04 25.12
C VAL A 18 5.77 -3.74 26.33
N GLU A 19 7.06 -4.02 26.26
CA GLU A 19 8.02 -3.75 27.35
C GLU A 19 8.08 -2.24 27.66
N LEU A 20 8.27 -1.40 26.66
CA LEU A 20 8.34 0.06 26.81
C LEU A 20 7.04 0.66 27.35
N PHE A 21 5.89 0.15 26.91
CA PHE A 21 4.60 0.62 27.41
C PHE A 21 4.38 0.25 28.88
N GLU A 22 4.72 -0.98 29.28
CA GLU A 22 4.66 -1.42 30.68
C GLU A 22 5.61 -0.60 31.57
N GLU A 23 6.81 -0.28 31.09
CA GLU A 23 7.78 0.55 31.83
C GLU A 23 7.28 1.98 32.05
N SER A 24 6.57 2.55 31.08
CA SER A 24 6.02 3.91 31.17
C SER A 24 4.71 3.99 31.93
N HIS A 25 4.03 2.86 32.23
CA HIS A 25 2.71 2.81 32.85
C HIS A 25 2.74 1.90 34.10
N GLU A 26 3.12 2.46 35.23
CA GLU A 26 3.24 1.70 36.49
C GLU A 26 1.94 0.92 36.83
N GLY A 27 2.06 -0.37 37.04
CA GLY A 27 0.95 -1.25 37.38
C GLY A 27 0.13 -1.77 36.18
N VAL A 28 0.47 -1.38 34.96
CA VAL A 28 -0.10 -1.94 33.75
C VAL A 28 0.61 -3.24 33.38
N LYS A 29 -0.17 -4.23 32.95
CA LYS A 29 0.35 -5.49 32.38
C LYS A 29 -0.35 -5.78 31.07
N VAL A 30 0.44 -5.91 29.99
CA VAL A 30 -0.05 -6.24 28.67
C VAL A 30 0.08 -7.74 28.41
N ASN A 31 -1.06 -8.39 28.18
CA ASN A 31 -1.08 -9.79 27.77
C ASN A 31 -1.23 -9.84 26.25
N MET A 32 -0.13 -10.08 25.55
CA MET A 32 -0.11 -10.16 24.11
C MET A 32 -0.31 -11.60 23.63
N THR A 33 -1.21 -11.79 22.66
CA THR A 33 -1.29 -12.99 21.83
C THR A 33 -0.88 -12.63 20.43
N ILE A 34 0.16 -13.25 19.91
CA ILE A 34 0.66 -13.07 18.56
C ILE A 34 0.65 -14.39 17.82
N SER A 35 0.08 -14.43 16.61
CA SER A 35 -0.06 -15.67 15.82
C SER A 35 -0.34 -15.36 14.36
N PRO A 36 0.13 -16.19 13.40
CA PRO A 36 -0.30 -16.10 12.01
C PRO A 36 -1.82 -16.38 11.81
N THR A 37 -2.44 -17.08 12.74
CA THR A 37 -3.88 -17.42 12.72
C THR A 37 -4.62 -16.74 13.88
N ILE A 38 -4.23 -15.51 14.21
CA ILE A 38 -4.78 -14.79 15.37
C ILE A 38 -6.31 -14.60 15.27
N GLY A 39 -6.85 -14.40 14.07
CA GLY A 39 -8.27 -14.25 13.85
C GLY A 39 -9.08 -15.47 14.32
N ASP A 40 -8.60 -16.69 14.06
CA ASP A 40 -9.23 -17.91 14.52
C ASP A 40 -9.23 -18.02 16.06
N ILE A 41 -8.18 -17.48 16.70
CA ILE A 41 -8.04 -17.50 18.16
C ILE A 41 -8.99 -16.51 18.82
N ILE A 42 -9.12 -15.29 18.27
CA ILE A 42 -9.92 -14.22 18.92
C ILE A 42 -11.40 -14.27 18.55
N ARG A 43 -11.79 -14.83 17.41
CA ARG A 43 -13.20 -14.93 16.98
C ARG A 43 -14.10 -15.57 18.05
N PRO A 44 -13.76 -16.75 18.62
CA PRO A 44 -14.56 -17.35 19.70
C PRO A 44 -14.59 -16.46 20.95
N GLN A 45 -13.51 -15.74 21.25
CA GLN A 45 -13.46 -14.81 22.40
C GLN A 45 -14.40 -13.64 22.21
N ILE A 46 -14.44 -13.03 21.03
CA ILE A 46 -15.34 -11.93 20.67
C ILE A 46 -16.80 -12.38 20.80
N VAL A 47 -17.14 -13.52 20.21
CA VAL A 47 -18.49 -14.12 20.31
C VAL A 47 -18.91 -14.38 21.76
N ALA A 48 -17.97 -14.77 22.60
CA ALA A 48 -18.21 -14.99 24.05
C ALA A 48 -18.23 -13.71 24.89
N GLY A 49 -18.10 -12.51 24.26
CA GLY A 49 -18.05 -11.22 24.96
C GLY A 49 -16.73 -10.94 25.71
N ASN A 50 -15.66 -11.61 25.31
CA ASN A 50 -14.32 -11.42 25.84
C ASN A 50 -13.35 -10.94 24.75
N ALA A 51 -13.75 -9.90 23.99
CA ALA A 51 -12.90 -9.29 22.98
C ALA A 51 -11.57 -8.83 23.59
N PRO A 52 -10.45 -8.90 22.81
CA PRO A 52 -9.23 -8.19 23.17
C PRO A 52 -9.48 -6.68 23.33
N ASP A 53 -8.61 -6.00 24.05
CA ASP A 53 -8.69 -4.54 24.19
C ASP A 53 -8.12 -3.82 22.98
N PHE A 54 -7.20 -4.46 22.27
CA PHE A 54 -6.55 -3.93 21.05
C PHE A 54 -6.27 -5.06 20.07
N ILE A 55 -6.47 -4.80 18.78
CA ILE A 55 -6.31 -5.78 17.70
C ILE A 55 -5.50 -5.15 16.57
N CYS A 56 -4.47 -5.86 16.08
CA CYS A 56 -3.79 -5.60 14.81
C CYS A 56 -3.93 -6.83 13.92
N LEU A 57 -4.62 -6.69 12.80
CA LEU A 57 -4.76 -7.73 11.78
C LEU A 57 -4.23 -7.21 10.45
N ASN A 58 -3.75 -8.13 9.62
CA ASN A 58 -3.35 -7.80 8.26
C ASN A 58 -4.56 -7.38 7.41
N ASP A 59 -4.29 -6.58 6.40
CA ASP A 59 -5.29 -6.18 5.43
C ASP A 59 -5.82 -7.41 4.65
N GLY A 60 -7.12 -7.53 4.58
CA GLY A 60 -7.76 -8.64 3.86
C GLY A 60 -7.69 -9.99 4.58
N GLY A 61 -7.45 -9.99 5.90
CA GLY A 61 -7.48 -11.22 6.71
C GLY A 61 -8.63 -12.13 6.31
N GLU A 62 -8.31 -13.30 5.77
CA GLU A 62 -9.27 -14.30 5.27
C GLU A 62 -10.30 -14.73 6.32
N ASP A 63 -9.99 -14.44 7.58
CA ASP A 63 -10.82 -14.77 8.72
C ASP A 63 -12.07 -13.87 8.89
N GLY A 64 -12.11 -12.68 8.26
CA GLY A 64 -13.24 -11.75 8.29
C GLY A 64 -13.63 -11.23 9.69
N VAL A 65 -12.71 -11.23 10.66
CA VAL A 65 -12.99 -10.73 12.03
C VAL A 65 -13.30 -9.25 11.99
N ILE A 66 -12.48 -8.45 11.32
CA ILE A 66 -12.66 -6.99 11.22
C ILE A 66 -13.95 -6.68 10.45
N LEU A 67 -14.22 -7.39 9.35
CA LEU A 67 -15.47 -7.23 8.60
C LEU A 67 -16.70 -7.53 9.47
N SER A 68 -16.63 -8.53 10.35
CA SER A 68 -17.71 -8.81 11.30
C SER A 68 -17.90 -7.69 12.31
N LEU A 69 -16.82 -7.14 12.87
CA LEU A 69 -16.87 -6.01 13.81
C LEU A 69 -17.42 -4.74 13.14
N ILE A 70 -17.05 -4.47 11.89
CA ILE A 70 -17.61 -3.37 11.09
C ILE A 70 -19.11 -3.57 10.91
N LYS A 71 -19.53 -4.74 10.41
CA LYS A 71 -20.95 -5.07 10.16
C LYS A 71 -21.81 -4.92 11.40
N ASP A 72 -21.28 -5.29 12.56
CA ASP A 72 -21.99 -5.26 13.83
C ASP A 72 -21.88 -3.89 14.55
N HIS A 73 -21.23 -2.88 13.93
CA HIS A 73 -20.90 -1.58 14.55
C HIS A 73 -20.23 -1.75 15.92
N ALA A 74 -19.31 -2.69 15.99
CA ALA A 74 -18.64 -3.13 17.23
C ALA A 74 -17.21 -2.59 17.38
N LEU A 75 -16.86 -1.53 16.65
CA LEU A 75 -15.60 -0.81 16.75
C LEU A 75 -15.77 0.47 17.58
N LEU A 76 -14.74 0.84 18.31
CA LEU A 76 -14.69 2.10 19.05
C LEU A 76 -14.30 3.24 18.11
N ASN A 77 -14.93 4.41 18.26
CA ASN A 77 -14.51 5.63 17.58
C ASN A 77 -13.15 6.09 18.13
N LEU A 78 -12.25 6.50 17.24
CA LEU A 78 -10.86 6.86 17.53
C LEU A 78 -10.53 8.32 17.21
N ASP A 79 -11.51 9.16 16.86
CA ASP A 79 -11.27 10.56 16.49
C ASP A 79 -10.53 11.33 17.57
N ASP A 80 -10.84 11.08 18.84
CA ASP A 80 -10.17 11.73 19.97
C ASP A 80 -8.66 11.40 20.06
N VAL A 81 -8.23 10.23 19.56
CA VAL A 81 -6.81 9.89 19.44
C VAL A 81 -6.16 10.71 18.33
N PHE A 82 -6.81 10.79 17.18
CA PHE A 82 -6.27 11.48 16.00
C PHE A 82 -6.35 13.01 16.10
N ASP A 83 -7.33 13.56 16.83
CA ASP A 83 -7.44 14.99 17.10
C ASP A 83 -6.48 15.46 18.21
N GLY A 84 -5.83 14.52 18.90
CA GLY A 84 -4.77 14.79 19.86
C GLY A 84 -3.49 15.30 19.20
N GLU A 85 -2.65 15.99 19.97
CA GLU A 85 -1.34 16.50 19.50
C GLU A 85 -0.44 15.35 19.05
N ASN A 86 0.24 15.52 17.91
CA ASN A 86 1.26 14.58 17.44
C ASN A 86 2.55 14.66 18.28
N TYR A 87 3.43 13.67 18.18
CA TYR A 87 4.66 13.63 18.99
C TYR A 87 5.67 14.72 18.62
N ALA A 88 5.60 15.27 17.43
CA ALA A 88 6.45 16.41 17.00
C ALA A 88 5.98 17.74 17.60
N GLY A 89 4.78 17.82 18.18
CA GLY A 89 4.21 19.07 18.73
C GLY A 89 3.89 20.11 17.66
N THR A 90 3.67 19.68 16.42
CA THR A 90 3.48 20.57 15.26
C THR A 90 2.04 20.60 14.75
N GLY A 91 1.15 19.80 15.31
CA GLY A 91 -0.24 19.67 14.91
C GLY A 91 -0.90 18.47 15.56
N THR A 92 -1.98 17.99 14.98
CA THR A 92 -2.67 16.78 15.43
C THR A 92 -2.03 15.52 14.84
N LEU A 93 -2.31 14.36 15.43
CA LEU A 93 -1.94 13.08 14.82
C LEU A 93 -2.62 12.92 13.46
N ARG A 94 -3.85 13.40 13.30
CA ARG A 94 -4.60 13.42 12.03
C ARG A 94 -3.81 14.15 10.93
N ASP A 95 -3.19 15.28 11.24
CA ASP A 95 -2.41 16.08 10.29
C ASP A 95 -1.13 15.35 9.81
N ASP A 96 -0.60 14.43 10.64
CA ASP A 96 0.60 13.66 10.34
C ASP A 96 0.32 12.39 9.53
N ILE A 97 -0.92 11.87 9.53
CA ILE A 97 -1.25 10.71 8.69
C ILE A 97 -1.10 11.06 7.20
N THR A 98 -0.56 10.14 6.42
CA THR A 98 -0.43 10.26 4.97
C THR A 98 -1.78 10.56 4.33
N ASP A 99 -1.81 11.52 3.41
CA ASP A 99 -3.03 11.98 2.76
C ASP A 99 -3.74 10.83 2.05
N GLY A 100 -5.07 10.83 2.07
CA GLY A 100 -5.92 9.80 1.50
C GLY A 100 -6.22 8.58 2.40
N ILE A 101 -5.41 8.31 3.42
CA ILE A 101 -5.57 7.10 4.24
C ILE A 101 -6.78 7.20 5.18
N LEU A 102 -6.91 8.27 5.95
CA LEU A 102 -8.01 8.39 6.93
C LEU A 102 -9.40 8.49 6.30
N SER A 103 -9.49 9.07 5.10
CA SER A 103 -10.75 9.16 4.35
C SER A 103 -11.13 7.86 3.63
N SER A 104 -10.23 6.88 3.59
CA SER A 104 -10.52 5.59 2.97
C SER A 104 -11.54 4.79 3.79
N THR A 105 -12.28 3.91 3.10
CA THR A 105 -13.21 2.97 3.76
C THR A 105 -12.49 2.00 4.70
N LYS A 106 -11.16 1.92 4.62
CA LYS A 106 -10.33 1.12 5.54
C LYS A 106 -10.22 1.77 6.92
N CYS A 107 -10.29 3.10 7.03
CA CYS A 107 -10.25 3.81 8.31
C CYS A 107 -11.62 4.33 8.74
N ALA A 108 -12.46 4.74 7.77
CA ALA A 108 -13.82 5.28 7.97
C ALA A 108 -14.88 4.37 7.30
N PRO A 109 -15.14 3.16 7.85
CA PRO A 109 -15.92 2.13 7.15
C PRO A 109 -17.43 2.40 7.10
N TYR A 110 -17.93 3.40 7.85
CA TYR A 110 -19.37 3.65 7.96
C TYR A 110 -19.87 4.81 7.09
N GLY A 111 -18.95 5.53 6.42
CA GLY A 111 -19.30 6.67 5.56
C GLY A 111 -19.81 7.90 6.36
N ASP A 112 -19.41 8.01 7.60
CA ASP A 112 -19.70 9.13 8.53
C ASP A 112 -18.48 10.04 8.73
N ASP A 113 -17.39 9.80 7.98
CA ASP A 113 -16.11 10.50 8.07
C ASP A 113 -15.40 10.35 9.44
N GLU A 114 -15.88 9.45 10.30
CA GLU A 114 -15.28 9.16 11.61
C GLU A 114 -14.32 7.97 11.52
N ILE A 115 -13.27 7.98 12.34
CA ILE A 115 -12.19 6.97 12.32
C ILE A 115 -12.50 5.85 13.31
N TYR A 116 -12.54 4.63 12.83
CA TYR A 116 -12.74 3.41 13.62
C TYR A 116 -11.60 2.41 13.50
N LEU A 117 -10.80 2.54 12.45
CA LEU A 117 -9.61 1.73 12.20
C LEU A 117 -8.42 2.65 12.02
N ALA A 118 -7.43 2.51 12.88
CA ALA A 118 -6.24 3.34 12.85
C ALA A 118 -5.21 2.76 11.87
N PRO A 119 -4.64 3.53 10.94
CA PRO A 119 -3.65 3.03 10.00
C PRO A 119 -2.35 2.65 10.72
N PHE A 120 -1.77 1.51 10.40
CA PHE A 120 -0.50 1.06 10.95
C PHE A 120 0.65 1.43 10.03
N ASN A 121 0.83 0.68 8.98
CA ASN A 121 1.91 0.84 8.04
C ASN A 121 1.41 1.40 6.70
N SER A 122 2.33 1.90 5.91
CA SER A 122 2.14 2.23 4.51
C SER A 122 3.07 1.35 3.67
N GLY A 123 2.52 0.69 2.66
CA GLY A 123 3.24 -0.11 1.68
C GLY A 123 3.01 0.45 0.27
N PRO A 124 3.61 1.61 -0.06
CA PRO A 124 3.38 2.25 -1.35
C PRO A 124 3.86 1.37 -2.50
N GLN A 125 3.09 1.43 -3.58
CA GLN A 125 3.30 0.70 -4.81
C GLN A 125 3.24 1.68 -5.98
N GLY A 126 4.11 1.47 -6.96
CA GLY A 126 4.20 2.37 -8.10
C GLY A 126 5.24 1.91 -9.12
N LEU A 127 5.79 2.84 -9.87
CA LEU A 127 6.83 2.59 -10.86
C LEU A 127 8.20 2.59 -10.20
N ILE A 128 8.76 1.40 -9.96
CA ILE A 128 10.15 1.28 -9.48
C ILE A 128 11.11 1.45 -10.65
N TYR A 129 12.20 2.20 -10.42
CA TYR A 129 13.23 2.49 -11.41
C TYR A 129 14.62 2.54 -10.78
N ASN A 130 15.66 2.44 -11.64
CA ASN A 130 17.06 2.63 -11.24
C ASN A 130 17.40 4.12 -11.22
N LYS A 131 17.45 4.72 -10.02
CA LYS A 131 17.75 6.14 -9.83
C LYS A 131 19.11 6.53 -10.43
N THR A 132 20.13 5.69 -10.26
CA THR A 132 21.48 5.94 -10.81
C THR A 132 21.45 6.06 -12.33
N PHE A 133 20.72 5.17 -13.02
CA PHE A 133 20.57 5.25 -14.47
C PHE A 133 19.91 6.57 -14.92
N PHE A 134 18.87 7.00 -14.21
CA PHE A 134 18.18 8.25 -14.50
C PHE A 134 19.10 9.46 -14.29
N ASP A 135 19.82 9.51 -13.16
CA ASP A 135 20.73 10.60 -12.82
C ASP A 135 21.90 10.70 -13.82
N GLU A 136 22.54 9.58 -14.16
CA GLU A 136 23.69 9.53 -15.09
C GLU A 136 23.31 9.93 -16.51
N ASN A 137 22.07 9.66 -16.94
CA ASN A 137 21.58 10.01 -18.27
C ASN A 137 20.77 11.30 -18.31
N ASN A 138 20.67 12.04 -17.20
CA ASN A 138 19.87 13.26 -17.06
C ASN A 138 18.40 13.04 -17.52
N LEU A 139 17.81 11.93 -17.12
CA LEU A 139 16.41 11.62 -17.36
C LEU A 139 15.57 12.17 -16.21
N GLU A 140 14.42 12.73 -16.56
CA GLU A 140 13.43 13.15 -15.59
C GLU A 140 12.40 12.03 -15.41
N VAL A 141 11.93 11.87 -14.17
CA VAL A 141 10.83 10.95 -13.86
C VAL A 141 9.55 11.54 -14.45
N PRO A 142 8.81 10.79 -15.28
CA PRO A 142 7.64 11.31 -15.96
C PRO A 142 6.48 11.56 -14.99
N LYS A 143 5.84 12.74 -15.11
CA LYS A 143 4.64 13.09 -14.34
C LYS A 143 3.36 12.89 -15.15
N THR A 144 3.46 12.94 -16.47
CA THR A 144 2.32 12.76 -17.37
C THR A 144 2.52 11.56 -18.29
N TRP A 145 1.40 11.05 -18.84
CA TRP A 145 1.45 9.97 -19.81
C TRP A 145 2.24 10.35 -21.05
N ASP A 146 2.12 11.60 -21.52
CA ASP A 146 2.90 12.09 -22.66
C ASP A 146 4.41 12.04 -22.37
N GLU A 147 4.83 12.45 -21.17
CA GLU A 147 6.23 12.37 -20.73
C GLU A 147 6.69 10.91 -20.60
N PHE A 148 5.84 10.03 -20.06
CA PHE A 148 6.13 8.61 -19.93
C PHE A 148 6.39 7.96 -21.29
N PHE A 149 5.52 8.20 -22.25
CA PHE A 149 5.71 7.66 -23.61
C PHE A 149 6.89 8.32 -24.33
N ALA A 150 7.13 9.60 -24.16
CA ALA A 150 8.31 10.28 -24.72
C ALA A 150 9.63 9.75 -24.10
N LEU A 151 9.61 9.29 -22.87
CA LEU A 151 10.76 8.66 -22.24
C LEU A 151 11.07 7.29 -22.86
N GLY A 152 10.04 6.56 -23.35
CA GLY A 152 10.23 5.25 -23.99
C GLY A 152 11.20 5.29 -25.16
N ASP A 153 11.08 6.27 -26.04
CA ASP A 153 12.02 6.45 -27.14
C ASP A 153 13.43 6.79 -26.65
N LYS A 154 13.53 7.66 -25.63
CA LYS A 154 14.82 8.09 -25.08
C LYS A 154 15.60 6.91 -24.49
N VAL A 155 14.97 6.09 -23.65
CA VAL A 155 15.68 4.96 -22.99
C VAL A 155 16.08 3.90 -24.02
N LYS A 156 15.26 3.67 -25.03
CA LYS A 156 15.59 2.79 -26.14
C LYS A 156 16.82 3.26 -26.94
N ASP A 157 16.96 4.56 -27.15
CA ASP A 157 18.07 5.17 -27.88
C ASP A 157 19.39 5.15 -27.06
N ILE A 158 19.31 5.18 -25.72
CA ILE A 158 20.50 5.17 -24.87
C ILE A 158 21.21 3.80 -24.91
N ASP A 159 20.49 2.71 -24.63
CA ASP A 159 21.07 1.38 -24.48
C ASP A 159 20.16 0.24 -24.95
N GLY A 160 19.02 0.56 -25.57
CA GLY A 160 18.09 -0.41 -26.13
C GLY A 160 17.13 -1.02 -25.10
N ARG A 161 17.07 -0.50 -23.86
CA ARG A 161 16.14 -0.99 -22.85
C ARG A 161 14.68 -0.66 -23.18
N ALA A 162 13.77 -1.53 -22.76
CA ALA A 162 12.34 -1.26 -22.85
C ALA A 162 11.94 -0.18 -21.81
N LEU A 163 10.80 0.47 -22.03
CA LEU A 163 10.26 1.41 -21.05
C LEU A 163 9.73 0.69 -19.81
N PHE A 164 9.04 -0.43 -20.01
CA PHE A 164 8.23 -1.05 -18.97
C PHE A 164 8.31 -2.57 -18.97
N THR A 165 8.20 -3.17 -17.81
CA THR A 165 7.94 -4.59 -17.57
C THR A 165 7.00 -4.76 -16.38
N TYR A 166 6.42 -5.94 -16.21
CA TYR A 166 5.60 -6.31 -15.05
C TYR A 166 5.61 -7.81 -14.83
N GLN A 167 4.98 -8.31 -13.77
CA GLN A 167 4.93 -9.72 -13.40
C GLN A 167 3.89 -10.47 -14.25
N GLY A 168 4.21 -10.72 -15.50
CA GLY A 168 3.30 -11.10 -16.58
C GLY A 168 2.37 -12.28 -16.32
N ILE A 169 2.87 -13.36 -15.67
CA ILE A 169 2.00 -14.51 -15.34
C ILE A 169 1.07 -14.23 -14.15
N TYR A 170 1.24 -13.06 -13.49
CA TYR A 170 0.39 -12.56 -12.42
C TYR A 170 -0.18 -11.18 -12.79
N PRO A 171 -1.13 -11.11 -13.73
CA PRO A 171 -1.62 -9.82 -14.25
C PRO A 171 -2.26 -8.94 -13.18
N GLY A 172 -2.59 -9.48 -12.02
CA GLY A 172 -3.04 -8.73 -10.86
C GLY A 172 -2.07 -7.65 -10.38
N TYR A 173 -0.75 -7.78 -10.61
CA TYR A 173 0.22 -6.72 -10.31
C TYR A 173 0.00 -5.43 -11.12
N MET A 174 -0.77 -5.48 -12.19
CA MET A 174 -1.17 -4.26 -12.91
C MET A 174 -2.19 -3.41 -12.14
N GLU A 175 -2.69 -3.89 -11.01
CA GLU A 175 -3.52 -3.06 -10.11
C GLU A 175 -2.78 -1.83 -9.62
N GLU A 176 -1.46 -1.95 -9.42
CA GLU A 176 -0.57 -0.88 -9.00
C GLU A 176 -0.53 0.30 -9.99
N MET A 177 -0.85 0.06 -11.26
CA MET A 177 -0.98 1.07 -12.31
C MET A 177 -2.44 1.39 -12.61
N LEU A 178 -3.31 0.38 -12.71
CA LEU A 178 -4.67 0.55 -13.21
C LEU A 178 -5.55 1.36 -12.24
N TRP A 179 -5.48 1.07 -10.94
CA TRP A 179 -6.34 1.78 -9.98
C TRP A 179 -5.99 3.26 -9.84
N PRO A 180 -4.71 3.67 -9.71
CA PRO A 180 -4.34 5.08 -9.79
C PRO A 180 -4.77 5.77 -11.09
N ALA A 181 -4.58 5.10 -12.24
CA ALA A 181 -5.01 5.65 -13.52
C ALA A 181 -6.54 5.86 -13.59
N ILE A 182 -7.33 4.89 -13.11
CA ILE A 182 -8.79 5.03 -13.05
C ILE A 182 -9.20 6.13 -12.05
N ALA A 183 -8.54 6.23 -10.90
CA ALA A 183 -8.81 7.30 -9.94
C ALA A 183 -8.62 8.69 -10.56
N ASN A 184 -7.55 8.85 -11.34
CA ASN A 184 -7.29 10.10 -12.05
C ASN A 184 -8.34 10.43 -13.10
N GLU A 185 -8.82 9.43 -13.84
CA GLU A 185 -9.79 9.66 -14.94
C GLU A 185 -11.24 9.78 -14.44
N CYS A 186 -11.60 9.06 -13.37
CA CYS A 186 -12.99 8.92 -12.93
C CYS A 186 -13.26 9.44 -11.52
N GLY A 187 -12.21 9.71 -10.73
CA GLY A 187 -12.30 10.03 -9.30
C GLY A 187 -12.50 8.80 -8.40
N GLU A 188 -12.26 8.98 -7.11
CA GLU A 188 -12.34 7.91 -6.10
C GLU A 188 -13.75 7.33 -5.94
N GLU A 189 -14.81 8.13 -6.17
CA GLU A 189 -16.20 7.64 -6.13
C GLU A 189 -16.44 6.53 -7.16
N ALA A 190 -15.85 6.65 -8.35
CA ALA A 190 -15.95 5.61 -9.37
C ALA A 190 -15.25 4.32 -8.95
N LEU A 191 -14.08 4.42 -8.31
CA LEU A 191 -13.38 3.26 -7.75
C LEU A 191 -14.20 2.58 -6.65
N THR A 192 -14.83 3.35 -5.77
CA THR A 192 -15.71 2.80 -4.73
C THR A 192 -16.85 1.98 -5.33
N LYS A 193 -17.47 2.46 -6.42
CA LYS A 193 -18.51 1.73 -7.14
C LYS A 193 -17.97 0.44 -7.79
N ILE A 194 -16.77 0.50 -8.37
CA ILE A 194 -16.09 -0.68 -8.93
C ILE A 194 -15.79 -1.70 -7.84
N ALA A 195 -15.22 -1.26 -6.71
CA ALA A 195 -14.89 -2.12 -5.59
C ALA A 195 -16.13 -2.77 -4.93
N ASN A 196 -17.28 -2.11 -5.01
CA ASN A 196 -18.57 -2.64 -4.56
C ASN A 196 -19.30 -3.49 -5.62
N TYR A 197 -18.70 -3.71 -6.79
CA TYR A 197 -19.26 -4.46 -7.91
C TYR A 197 -20.60 -3.90 -8.39
N GLU A 198 -20.77 -2.58 -8.36
CA GLU A 198 -22.01 -1.97 -8.86
C GLU A 198 -22.16 -2.19 -10.37
N GLU A 199 -23.37 -2.55 -10.80
CA GLU A 199 -23.65 -2.86 -12.20
C GLU A 199 -23.27 -1.69 -13.12
N GLY A 200 -22.42 -1.96 -14.11
CA GLY A 200 -21.97 -0.97 -15.10
C GLY A 200 -20.89 -0.02 -14.62
N SER A 201 -20.43 -0.09 -13.38
CA SER A 201 -19.43 0.81 -12.81
C SER A 201 -18.10 0.79 -13.58
N PHE A 202 -17.71 -0.36 -14.11
CA PHE A 202 -16.49 -0.53 -14.92
C PHE A 202 -16.65 -0.08 -16.38
N ASN A 203 -17.88 0.14 -16.85
CA ASN A 203 -18.15 0.49 -18.24
C ASN A 203 -18.37 2.01 -18.39
N ASN A 204 -17.29 2.77 -18.35
CA ASN A 204 -17.31 4.22 -18.54
C ASN A 204 -16.08 4.70 -19.34
N GLU A 205 -16.14 5.94 -19.87
CA GLU A 205 -15.10 6.51 -20.73
C GLU A 205 -13.76 6.67 -20.01
N GLY A 206 -13.74 6.99 -18.72
CA GLY A 206 -12.51 7.18 -17.97
C GLY A 206 -11.79 5.85 -17.69
N VAL A 207 -12.53 4.77 -17.38
CA VAL A 207 -11.94 3.42 -17.29
C VAL A 207 -11.36 3.00 -18.63
N LEU A 208 -12.07 3.25 -19.74
CA LEU A 208 -11.56 2.95 -21.07
C LEU A 208 -10.26 3.73 -21.35
N LYS A 209 -10.19 5.01 -20.94
CA LYS A 209 -9.01 5.84 -21.11
C LYS A 209 -7.82 5.30 -20.30
N ALA A 210 -8.02 4.95 -19.03
CA ALA A 210 -6.99 4.33 -18.21
C ALA A 210 -6.43 3.03 -18.83
N LEU A 211 -7.32 2.17 -19.33
CA LEU A 211 -6.93 0.94 -20.05
C LEU A 211 -6.21 1.25 -21.37
N SER A 212 -6.55 2.36 -22.04
CA SER A 212 -5.89 2.77 -23.29
C SER A 212 -4.42 3.13 -23.08
N HIS A 213 -4.06 3.74 -21.93
CA HIS A 213 -2.67 4.00 -21.58
C HIS A 213 -1.87 2.71 -21.40
N ILE A 214 -2.48 1.70 -20.73
CA ILE A 214 -1.86 0.39 -20.58
C ILE A 214 -1.64 -0.27 -21.95
N LYS A 215 -2.65 -0.21 -22.82
CA LYS A 215 -2.52 -0.75 -24.19
C LYS A 215 -1.46 -0.01 -25.00
N GLU A 216 -1.34 1.31 -24.86
CA GLU A 216 -0.37 2.12 -25.59
C GLU A 216 1.09 1.68 -25.31
N ILE A 217 1.38 1.14 -24.11
CA ILE A 217 2.70 0.56 -23.79
C ILE A 217 3.03 -0.58 -24.78
N ALA A 218 2.06 -1.46 -25.05
CA ALA A 218 2.22 -2.55 -26.00
C ALA A 218 2.26 -2.04 -27.45
N ASP A 219 1.32 -1.18 -27.84
CA ASP A 219 1.18 -0.66 -29.20
C ASP A 219 2.43 0.09 -29.68
N LYS A 220 3.13 0.78 -28.77
CA LYS A 220 4.40 1.47 -29.07
C LYS A 220 5.63 0.56 -29.00
N GLY A 221 5.46 -0.69 -28.60
CA GLY A 221 6.57 -1.62 -28.42
C GLY A 221 7.50 -1.22 -27.26
N TYR A 222 6.93 -0.68 -26.20
CA TYR A 222 7.65 -0.25 -25.00
C TYR A 222 7.67 -1.31 -23.89
N LEU A 223 6.89 -2.39 -24.04
CA LEU A 223 6.92 -3.54 -23.16
C LEU A 223 8.17 -4.38 -23.42
N LEU A 224 8.88 -4.80 -22.38
CA LEU A 224 10.01 -5.72 -22.50
C LEU A 224 9.55 -7.04 -23.13
N GLU A 225 10.29 -7.51 -24.14
CA GLU A 225 9.98 -8.77 -24.83
C GLU A 225 9.96 -9.95 -23.84
N GLY A 226 8.91 -10.75 -23.91
CA GLY A 226 8.73 -11.92 -23.05
C GLY A 226 8.05 -11.63 -21.71
N THR A 227 7.80 -10.37 -21.34
CA THR A 227 7.21 -9.97 -20.05
C THR A 227 5.98 -10.80 -19.68
N VAL A 228 5.05 -11.03 -20.58
CA VAL A 228 3.80 -11.75 -20.30
C VAL A 228 3.98 -13.20 -19.81
N GLY A 229 5.15 -13.79 -20.05
CA GLY A 229 5.53 -15.13 -19.59
C GLY A 229 6.41 -15.13 -18.34
N MET A 230 6.83 -13.97 -17.85
CA MET A 230 7.73 -13.86 -16.70
C MET A 230 6.97 -13.94 -15.38
N ASN A 231 7.55 -14.66 -14.41
CA ASN A 231 7.12 -14.55 -13.01
C ASN A 231 7.70 -13.29 -12.33
N HIS A 232 7.35 -13.04 -11.07
CA HIS A 232 7.81 -11.86 -10.34
C HIS A 232 9.34 -11.77 -10.25
N THR A 233 10.04 -12.84 -9.89
CA THR A 233 11.50 -12.85 -9.77
C THR A 233 12.18 -12.60 -11.12
N GLU A 234 11.67 -13.17 -12.21
CA GLU A 234 12.22 -12.98 -13.56
C GLU A 234 12.06 -11.54 -14.03
N SER A 235 10.84 -10.95 -13.93
CA SER A 235 10.61 -9.57 -14.38
C SER A 235 11.39 -8.56 -13.55
N GLN A 236 11.47 -8.74 -12.23
CA GLN A 236 12.26 -7.91 -11.33
C GLN A 236 13.76 -8.00 -11.68
N THR A 237 14.28 -9.21 -11.90
CA THR A 237 15.69 -9.42 -12.29
C THR A 237 16.02 -8.75 -13.64
N GLU A 238 15.16 -8.90 -14.64
CA GLU A 238 15.36 -8.29 -15.95
C GLU A 238 15.37 -6.75 -15.87
N MET A 239 14.49 -6.17 -15.06
CA MET A 239 14.51 -4.73 -14.79
C MET A 239 15.79 -4.30 -14.09
N MET A 240 16.21 -5.01 -13.04
CA MET A 240 17.42 -4.68 -12.29
C MET A 240 18.71 -4.85 -13.11
N LEU A 241 18.69 -5.69 -14.14
CA LEU A 241 19.77 -5.84 -15.14
C LEU A 241 19.69 -4.79 -16.27
N GLY A 242 18.83 -3.76 -16.14
CA GLY A 242 18.75 -2.65 -17.09
C GLY A 242 18.03 -2.99 -18.40
N LYS A 243 17.19 -4.02 -18.44
CA LYS A 243 16.45 -4.34 -19.67
C LYS A 243 15.12 -3.60 -19.79
N ALA A 244 14.61 -3.07 -18.67
CA ALA A 244 13.49 -2.16 -18.65
C ALA A 244 13.78 -0.97 -17.72
N ALA A 245 13.21 0.19 -18.02
CA ALA A 245 13.36 1.39 -17.21
C ALA A 245 12.48 1.35 -15.95
N PHE A 246 11.26 0.80 -16.08
CA PHE A 246 10.29 0.72 -14.99
C PHE A 246 9.70 -0.68 -14.84
N ILE A 247 9.33 -0.99 -13.59
CA ILE A 247 8.46 -2.11 -13.23
C ILE A 247 7.43 -1.62 -12.20
N THR A 248 6.18 -2.07 -12.28
CA THR A 248 5.24 -1.92 -11.18
C THR A 248 5.60 -2.84 -10.04
N ASN A 249 5.77 -2.30 -8.83
CA ASN A 249 6.02 -3.09 -7.62
C ASN A 249 5.89 -2.22 -6.36
N GLY A 250 6.03 -2.83 -5.18
CA GLY A 250 6.05 -2.16 -3.88
C GLY A 250 7.42 -2.16 -3.21
N THR A 251 7.47 -1.52 -2.05
CA THR A 251 8.70 -1.35 -1.25
C THR A 251 9.36 -2.67 -0.83
N TRP A 252 8.63 -3.78 -0.82
CA TRP A 252 9.16 -5.12 -0.52
C TRP A 252 10.16 -5.66 -1.55
N MET A 253 10.17 -5.09 -2.79
CA MET A 253 11.05 -5.57 -3.86
C MET A 253 12.53 -5.53 -3.49
N GLU A 254 12.99 -4.57 -2.69
CA GLU A 254 14.39 -4.52 -2.25
C GLU A 254 14.77 -5.76 -1.45
N ASN A 255 13.92 -6.14 -0.48
CA ASN A 255 14.19 -7.31 0.36
C ASN A 255 14.07 -8.61 -0.41
N GLU A 256 13.07 -8.74 -1.26
CA GLU A 256 12.90 -9.93 -2.12
C GLU A 256 14.10 -10.17 -3.03
N MET A 257 14.69 -9.09 -3.51
CA MET A 257 15.73 -9.13 -4.55
C MET A 257 17.13 -8.84 -4.02
N GLN A 258 17.36 -8.85 -2.70
CA GLN A 258 18.65 -8.44 -2.10
C GLN A 258 19.86 -9.19 -2.69
N ASP A 259 19.73 -10.47 -2.99
CA ASP A 259 20.77 -11.35 -3.53
C ASP A 259 20.72 -11.47 -5.08
N ALA A 260 19.78 -10.80 -5.74
CA ALA A 260 19.61 -10.88 -7.18
C ALA A 260 20.65 -10.02 -7.93
N PRO A 261 21.09 -10.46 -9.13
CA PRO A 261 22.00 -9.68 -9.95
C PRO A 261 21.34 -8.37 -10.41
N ARG A 262 22.16 -7.31 -10.47
CA ARG A 262 21.72 -5.97 -10.87
C ARG A 262 22.84 -5.19 -11.55
N GLU A 263 22.49 -4.08 -12.21
CA GLU A 263 23.46 -3.15 -12.77
C GLU A 263 24.39 -2.61 -11.68
N ASP A 264 25.63 -2.27 -12.07
CA ASP A 264 26.58 -1.62 -11.16
C ASP A 264 26.02 -0.26 -10.67
N GLY A 265 26.05 -0.05 -9.37
CA GLY A 265 25.56 1.19 -8.76
C GLY A 265 24.01 1.32 -8.77
N PHE A 266 23.27 0.25 -9.02
CA PHE A 266 21.80 0.29 -9.02
C PHE A 266 21.25 0.82 -7.70
N GLU A 267 20.46 1.88 -7.78
CA GLU A 267 19.73 2.44 -6.64
C GLU A 267 18.21 2.39 -6.92
N PHE A 268 17.47 1.77 -6.00
CA PHE A 268 16.02 1.76 -6.06
C PHE A 268 15.44 3.16 -5.82
N ALA A 269 14.48 3.55 -6.62
CA ALA A 269 13.55 4.63 -6.33
C ALA A 269 12.17 4.29 -6.91
N MET A 270 11.14 5.00 -6.49
CA MET A 270 9.76 4.78 -6.90
C MET A 270 9.11 6.09 -7.33
N ALA A 271 8.33 6.03 -8.39
CA ALA A 271 7.56 7.15 -8.91
C ALA A 271 6.07 6.80 -8.88
N PRO A 272 5.18 7.79 -8.71
CA PRO A 272 3.75 7.58 -8.88
C PRO A 272 3.44 7.27 -10.36
N ILE A 273 2.23 6.72 -10.58
CA ILE A 273 1.73 6.51 -11.94
C ILE A 273 1.47 7.87 -12.60
N PRO A 274 1.85 8.04 -13.88
CA PRO A 274 1.61 9.27 -14.62
C PRO A 274 0.12 9.66 -14.67
N THR A 275 -0.13 10.96 -14.77
CA THR A 275 -1.46 11.56 -14.90
C THR A 275 -1.64 12.25 -16.27
N GLU A 276 -2.80 12.81 -16.54
CA GLU A 276 -3.01 13.63 -17.76
C GLU A 276 -2.27 14.95 -17.67
N ASN A 277 -2.30 15.60 -16.51
CA ASN A 277 -1.64 16.88 -16.28
C ASN A 277 -0.75 16.78 -15.04
N ALA A 278 0.42 17.39 -15.07
CA ALA A 278 1.40 17.33 -13.99
C ALA A 278 0.89 17.89 -12.64
N ASP A 279 -0.17 18.69 -12.65
CA ASP A 279 -0.80 19.27 -11.45
C ASP A 279 -1.96 18.42 -10.91
N ASP A 280 -2.32 17.32 -11.58
CA ASP A 280 -3.35 16.40 -11.11
C ASP A 280 -2.89 15.67 -9.82
N VAL A 281 -3.84 15.09 -9.09
CA VAL A 281 -3.51 14.27 -7.92
C VAL A 281 -2.78 13.01 -8.39
N HIS A 282 -1.58 12.79 -7.87
CA HIS A 282 -0.84 11.56 -8.12
C HIS A 282 -1.25 10.51 -7.08
N TYR A 283 -2.20 9.66 -7.43
CA TYR A 283 -2.57 8.56 -6.58
C TYR A 283 -1.47 7.51 -6.50
N VAL A 284 -1.15 7.12 -5.28
CA VAL A 284 -0.19 6.06 -4.96
C VAL A 284 -0.98 4.88 -4.44
N PHE A 285 -1.00 3.77 -5.19
CA PHE A 285 -1.63 2.56 -4.68
C PHE A 285 -0.90 2.09 -3.42
N ASP A 286 -1.65 1.86 -2.34
CA ASP A 286 -1.05 1.62 -1.03
C ASP A 286 -1.74 0.45 -0.34
N SER A 287 -0.96 -0.34 0.38
CA SER A 287 -1.43 -1.33 1.32
C SER A 287 -1.22 -0.82 2.74
N CYS A 288 -2.23 -0.95 3.58
CA CYS A 288 -2.19 -0.47 4.95
C CYS A 288 -2.88 -1.47 5.88
N GLU A 289 -2.12 -2.02 6.82
CA GLU A 289 -2.69 -2.76 7.96
C GLU A 289 -3.29 -1.78 8.96
N GLN A 290 -4.25 -2.24 9.76
CA GLN A 290 -4.95 -1.38 10.69
C GLN A 290 -4.91 -1.91 12.11
N PHE A 291 -4.95 -0.95 13.04
CA PHE A 291 -5.27 -1.20 14.43
C PHE A 291 -6.77 -0.97 14.68
N SER A 292 -7.34 -1.73 15.57
CA SER A 292 -8.72 -1.55 16.01
C SER A 292 -8.89 -1.77 17.50
N ILE A 293 -9.85 -1.07 18.07
CA ILE A 293 -10.28 -1.24 19.46
C ILE A 293 -11.76 -1.66 19.41
N PRO A 294 -12.10 -2.90 19.81
CA PRO A 294 -13.51 -3.29 19.91
C PRO A 294 -14.28 -2.42 20.91
N ALA A 295 -15.52 -2.07 20.58
CA ALA A 295 -16.41 -1.32 21.49
C ALA A 295 -16.65 -2.08 22.83
N ALA A 296 -16.47 -3.40 22.83
CA ALA A 296 -16.56 -4.26 24.01
C ALA A 296 -15.23 -4.40 24.79
N ALA A 297 -14.19 -3.61 24.44
CA ALA A 297 -12.92 -3.58 25.18
C ALA A 297 -13.15 -3.29 26.65
N LYS A 298 -12.42 -3.98 27.54
CA LYS A 298 -12.54 -3.77 28.99
C LYS A 298 -11.72 -2.58 29.48
N ASN A 299 -10.66 -2.23 28.73
CA ASN A 299 -9.75 -1.14 29.05
C ASN A 299 -9.61 -0.18 27.85
N PRO A 300 -10.72 0.45 27.36
CA PRO A 300 -10.68 1.22 26.11
C PRO A 300 -9.73 2.42 26.18
N GLU A 301 -9.69 3.15 27.29
CA GLU A 301 -8.80 4.31 27.44
C GLU A 301 -7.32 3.90 27.41
N LEU A 302 -6.97 2.81 28.11
CA LEU A 302 -5.61 2.29 28.09
C LEU A 302 -5.22 1.74 26.70
N ALA A 303 -6.18 1.17 25.97
CA ALA A 303 -5.98 0.75 24.59
C ALA A 303 -5.75 1.95 23.65
N LYS A 304 -6.44 3.09 23.85
CA LYS A 304 -6.19 4.34 23.14
C LYS A 304 -4.82 4.95 23.49
N GLU A 305 -4.40 4.87 24.76
CA GLU A 305 -3.06 5.29 25.17
C GLU A 305 -1.98 4.43 24.50
N PHE A 306 -2.19 3.11 24.44
CA PHE A 306 -1.28 2.21 23.71
C PHE A 306 -1.27 2.54 22.22
N LEU A 307 -2.43 2.74 21.59
CA LEU A 307 -2.52 3.18 20.21
C LEU A 307 -1.74 4.47 19.96
N ARG A 308 -1.93 5.47 20.82
CA ARG A 308 -1.21 6.74 20.71
C ARG A 308 0.30 6.55 20.88
N PHE A 309 0.74 5.72 21.84
CA PHE A 309 2.15 5.40 22.04
C PHE A 309 2.80 4.76 20.81
N LEU A 310 2.06 3.93 20.06
CA LEU A 310 2.55 3.31 18.85
C LEU A 310 2.90 4.32 17.73
N TYR A 311 2.36 5.54 17.77
CA TYR A 311 2.72 6.63 16.85
C TYR A 311 3.88 7.50 17.37
N SER A 312 4.56 7.13 18.45
CA SER A 312 5.75 7.85 18.92
C SER A 312 6.95 7.64 18.00
N ASP A 313 7.87 8.61 17.98
CA ASP A 313 9.11 8.52 17.21
C ASP A 313 9.92 7.26 17.54
N GLU A 314 9.90 6.85 18.82
CA GLU A 314 10.57 5.63 19.28
C GLU A 314 9.96 4.39 18.65
N SER A 315 8.64 4.30 18.63
CA SER A 315 7.90 3.18 18.03
C SER A 315 8.09 3.15 16.50
N VAL A 316 7.95 4.29 15.83
CA VAL A 316 8.17 4.43 14.37
C VAL A 316 9.57 3.99 13.99
N SER A 317 10.60 4.45 14.72
CA SER A 317 11.99 4.05 14.47
C SER A 317 12.23 2.56 14.72
N ALA A 318 11.67 2.01 15.80
CA ALA A 318 11.80 0.59 16.14
C ALA A 318 11.12 -0.31 15.08
N PHE A 319 9.96 0.11 14.56
CA PHE A 319 9.28 -0.60 13.49
C PHE A 319 10.11 -0.64 12.20
N ALA A 320 10.64 0.49 11.80
CA ALA A 320 11.50 0.58 10.62
C ALA A 320 12.77 -0.27 10.74
N GLU A 321 13.41 -0.28 11.93
CA GLU A 321 14.60 -1.10 12.20
C GLU A 321 14.28 -2.60 12.15
N ALA A 322 13.13 -3.00 12.65
CA ALA A 322 12.74 -4.41 12.71
C ALA A 322 12.21 -4.96 11.38
N SER A 323 11.54 -4.13 10.57
CA SER A 323 10.77 -4.58 9.41
C SER A 323 11.24 -4.02 8.07
N GLY A 324 11.97 -2.91 8.06
CA GLY A 324 12.26 -2.14 6.84
C GLY A 324 11.04 -1.39 6.28
N ALA A 325 9.89 -1.41 6.96
CA ALA A 325 8.67 -0.71 6.55
C ALA A 325 8.44 0.54 7.40
N LEU A 326 7.52 1.41 6.96
CA LEU A 326 7.19 2.64 7.66
C LEU A 326 5.74 2.66 8.15
N TYR A 327 5.51 3.41 9.20
CA TYR A 327 4.19 3.84 9.62
C TYR A 327 3.52 4.70 8.54
N ALA A 328 2.21 4.70 8.54
CA ALA A 328 1.39 5.47 7.60
C ALA A 328 1.33 6.97 7.98
N THR A 329 2.48 7.56 8.34
CA THR A 329 2.61 8.97 8.74
C THR A 329 3.62 9.70 7.86
N LYS A 330 3.37 11.00 7.62
CA LYS A 330 4.24 11.88 6.83
C LYS A 330 5.62 12.04 7.49
N SER A 331 5.66 12.03 8.82
CA SER A 331 6.92 12.15 9.59
C SER A 331 7.77 10.90 9.59
N ALA A 332 7.17 9.71 9.39
CA ALA A 332 7.84 8.41 9.57
C ALA A 332 9.16 8.28 8.80
N ARG A 333 9.20 8.76 7.55
CA ARG A 333 10.40 8.66 6.71
C ARG A 333 11.60 9.41 7.30
N GLU A 334 11.40 10.62 7.81
CA GLU A 334 12.48 11.39 8.44
C GLU A 334 12.81 10.89 9.85
N VAL A 335 11.80 10.51 10.65
CA VAL A 335 11.99 9.92 11.98
C VAL A 335 12.82 8.64 11.91
N ALA A 336 12.55 7.78 10.93
CA ALA A 336 13.21 6.49 10.77
C ALA A 336 14.42 6.51 9.80
N LYS A 337 14.85 7.67 9.31
CA LYS A 337 15.87 7.80 8.27
C LYS A 337 17.13 6.98 8.49
N ASP A 338 17.66 7.01 9.71
CA ASP A 338 18.90 6.31 10.07
C ASP A 338 18.71 4.79 10.25
N LYS A 339 17.46 4.31 10.17
CA LYS A 339 17.07 2.91 10.32
C LYS A 339 16.73 2.25 9.00
N LEU A 340 16.51 3.03 7.95
CA LEU A 340 16.14 2.56 6.63
C LEU A 340 17.38 2.30 5.76
N SER A 341 17.27 1.34 4.85
CA SER A 341 18.19 1.27 3.71
C SER A 341 18.01 2.51 2.81
N THR A 342 19.05 2.85 2.05
CA THR A 342 18.95 3.93 1.04
C THR A 342 17.82 3.66 0.04
N ALA A 343 17.63 2.41 -0.35
CA ALA A 343 16.60 1.99 -1.28
C ALA A 343 15.19 2.25 -0.72
N ILE A 344 14.91 1.78 0.48
CA ILE A 344 13.62 2.02 1.14
C ILE A 344 13.38 3.52 1.32
N TYR A 345 14.37 4.26 1.81
CA TYR A 345 14.25 5.71 1.96
C TYR A 345 13.90 6.41 0.65
N ASN A 346 14.53 6.02 -0.47
CA ASN A 346 14.26 6.58 -1.79
C ASN A 346 12.86 6.22 -2.28
N MET A 347 12.41 4.97 -2.11
CA MET A 347 11.09 4.53 -2.57
C MET A 347 9.95 5.24 -1.83
N TYR A 348 10.06 5.42 -0.51
CA TYR A 348 9.07 6.21 0.25
C TYR A 348 9.08 7.71 -0.11
N GLY A 349 10.07 8.17 -0.88
CA GLY A 349 10.09 9.51 -1.49
C GLY A 349 8.94 9.77 -2.47
N ILE A 350 8.22 8.74 -2.88
CA ILE A 350 7.02 8.87 -3.73
C ILE A 350 5.97 9.85 -3.17
N TYR A 351 5.87 9.96 -1.84
CA TYR A 351 4.95 10.89 -1.17
C TYR A 351 5.49 12.33 -1.04
N GLU A 352 6.74 12.60 -1.44
CA GLU A 352 7.29 13.96 -1.49
C GLU A 352 6.89 14.69 -2.78
N GLU A 353 6.38 13.98 -3.78
CA GLU A 353 5.83 14.60 -4.98
C GLU A 353 4.62 15.49 -4.61
N ALA A 354 4.61 16.69 -5.18
CA ALA A 354 3.48 17.58 -4.99
C ALA A 354 2.19 16.88 -5.44
N ASN A 355 1.16 16.96 -4.61
CA ASN A 355 -0.15 16.35 -4.82
C ASN A 355 -0.17 14.81 -4.77
N ALA A 356 0.83 14.12 -4.20
CA ALA A 356 0.75 12.69 -3.94
C ALA A 356 -0.31 12.39 -2.87
N SER A 357 -1.12 11.37 -3.10
CA SER A 357 -2.16 10.90 -2.17
C SER A 357 -2.22 9.37 -2.17
N SER A 358 -2.28 8.77 -0.99
CA SER A 358 -2.47 7.32 -0.88
C SER A 358 -3.84 6.91 -1.40
N LEU A 359 -3.87 5.84 -2.17
CA LEU A 359 -5.08 5.20 -2.69
C LEU A 359 -5.18 3.78 -2.16
N ILE A 360 -6.11 3.55 -1.26
CA ILE A 360 -6.33 2.24 -0.68
C ILE A 360 -7.64 1.65 -1.23
N MET A 361 -7.53 0.49 -1.88
CA MET A 361 -8.68 -0.22 -2.42
C MET A 361 -9.19 -1.29 -1.44
N SER A 362 -10.50 -1.33 -1.25
CA SER A 362 -11.17 -2.35 -0.46
C SER A 362 -12.35 -2.92 -1.25
N PHE A 363 -12.20 -4.16 -1.73
CA PHE A 363 -13.28 -4.82 -2.47
C PHE A 363 -14.33 -5.40 -1.53
N ALA A 364 -15.59 -5.24 -1.91
CA ALA A 364 -16.69 -5.91 -1.23
C ALA A 364 -16.53 -7.43 -1.33
N ALA A 365 -17.06 -8.13 -0.33
CA ALA A 365 -17.10 -9.60 -0.37
C ALA A 365 -17.89 -10.10 -1.59
N VAL A 366 -17.28 -11.01 -2.35
CA VAL A 366 -17.95 -11.65 -3.49
C VAL A 366 -19.14 -12.47 -2.97
N PRO A 367 -20.36 -12.30 -3.54
CA PRO A 367 -21.51 -13.12 -3.14
C PRO A 367 -21.23 -14.61 -3.29
N ALA A 368 -21.72 -15.43 -2.34
CA ALA A 368 -21.43 -16.87 -2.29
C ALA A 368 -21.93 -17.66 -3.51
N ASP A 369 -22.88 -17.13 -4.26
CA ASP A 369 -23.41 -17.70 -5.49
C ASP A 369 -22.68 -17.20 -6.77
N CYS A 370 -21.79 -16.24 -6.66
CA CYS A 370 -20.93 -15.80 -7.75
C CYS A 370 -19.88 -16.88 -8.04
N LYS A 371 -19.77 -17.24 -9.32
CA LYS A 371 -18.87 -18.32 -9.78
C LYS A 371 -17.52 -17.83 -10.28
N VAL A 372 -17.37 -16.55 -10.40
CA VAL A 372 -16.16 -15.88 -10.89
C VAL A 372 -15.68 -14.89 -9.83
N ASN A 373 -14.37 -14.65 -9.79
CA ASN A 373 -13.83 -13.54 -9.01
C ASN A 373 -13.86 -12.28 -9.90
N PRO A 374 -14.68 -11.27 -9.59
CA PRO A 374 -14.77 -10.07 -10.41
C PRO A 374 -13.43 -9.34 -10.57
N LYS A 375 -12.54 -9.37 -9.57
CA LYS A 375 -11.21 -8.79 -9.65
C LYS A 375 -10.38 -9.51 -10.73
N ASP A 376 -10.42 -10.83 -10.79
CA ASP A 376 -9.68 -11.60 -11.79
C ASP A 376 -10.16 -11.30 -13.21
N GLU A 377 -11.47 -11.06 -13.39
CA GLU A 377 -12.06 -10.70 -14.70
C GLU A 377 -11.58 -9.32 -15.21
N ILE A 378 -11.12 -8.45 -14.31
CA ILE A 378 -10.54 -7.15 -14.67
C ILE A 378 -9.08 -7.32 -15.14
N PHE A 379 -8.29 -8.16 -14.45
CA PHE A 379 -6.85 -8.24 -14.68
C PHE A 379 -6.43 -9.34 -15.66
N ASN A 380 -7.10 -10.49 -15.69
CA ASN A 380 -6.74 -11.58 -16.61
C ASN A 380 -6.70 -11.16 -18.09
N PRO A 381 -7.58 -10.29 -18.62
CA PRO A 381 -7.51 -9.82 -19.99
C PRO A 381 -6.26 -8.99 -20.31
N ILE A 382 -5.60 -8.38 -19.32
CA ILE A 382 -4.42 -7.52 -19.53
C ILE A 382 -3.31 -8.28 -20.24
N THR A 383 -3.10 -9.56 -19.95
CA THR A 383 -2.12 -10.40 -20.64
C THR A 383 -2.37 -10.42 -22.16
N SER A 384 -3.63 -10.58 -22.58
CA SER A 384 -3.99 -10.58 -24.00
C SER A 384 -3.88 -9.18 -24.63
N VAL A 385 -4.18 -8.12 -23.87
CA VAL A 385 -3.97 -6.73 -24.29
C VAL A 385 -2.49 -6.45 -24.52
N MET A 386 -1.61 -6.88 -23.62
CA MET A 386 -0.17 -6.69 -23.70
C MET A 386 0.51 -7.57 -24.79
N ASN A 387 -0.16 -8.61 -25.24
CA ASN A 387 0.26 -9.46 -26.36
C ASN A 387 -0.32 -9.04 -27.73
N ASP A 388 -1.03 -7.92 -27.83
CA ASP A 388 -1.79 -7.50 -29.02
C ASP A 388 -2.85 -8.52 -29.50
N GLU A 389 -3.34 -9.38 -28.60
CA GLU A 389 -4.39 -10.36 -28.88
C GLU A 389 -5.81 -9.81 -28.62
N MET A 390 -5.88 -8.70 -27.87
CA MET A 390 -7.12 -8.03 -27.49
C MET A 390 -6.97 -6.50 -27.60
N THR A 391 -8.06 -5.83 -27.99
CA THR A 391 -8.12 -4.36 -28.13
C THR A 391 -8.86 -3.74 -26.95
#